data_fb6f29c9669017f5ccc8fcf8e6691ae5
#
_entry.id   fb6f29c9669017f5ccc8fcf8e6691ae5
#
_cell.length_a   1.000
_cell.length_b   1.000
_cell.length_c   1.000
_cell.angle_alpha   90.00
_cell.angle_beta   90.00
_cell.angle_gamma   90.00
#
_symmetry.space_group_name_H-M   'P 1'
#
loop_
_entity.id
_entity.type
_entity.pdbx_description
1 polymer ?
#
loop_
_entity_poly.entity_id
_entity_poly.type
_entity_poly.pdbx_seq_one_letter_code
_entity_poly.pdbx_strand_id
1 'polypeptide(L)'
;MAIPTKQALLQALSGAEGRYISGEQLAQTLGVSRAAIHKAAAALTTQGYTLEAAPRRGYRLLGGDPFCADAVGEYPAPVYVHERLDSSNQTAKRLALAGAPHGTLVLAGQQSAGRGRMGRRFESPAGKGIYLSLVLRVPVPASKALGVTVGAAVAVARAVQKLCGIELGIKWVNDLYYQGKKVCGILTEAGTSVAVSYTHLTLP
;
A
#
# COMPACT_ATOMS: atom_id res chain seq x y z
N MET A 1 -9.04 0.84 -22.02
CA MET A 1 -10.12 0.70 -21.02
C MET A 1 -10.46 2.08 -20.45
N ALA A 2 -11.74 2.42 -20.28
CA ALA A 2 -12.11 3.69 -19.68
C ALA A 2 -11.75 3.70 -18.19
N ILE A 3 -11.15 4.80 -17.71
CA ILE A 3 -10.80 4.98 -16.30
C ILE A 3 -12.12 5.05 -15.50
N PRO A 4 -12.26 4.31 -14.38
CA PRO A 4 -13.45 4.41 -13.54
C PRO A 4 -13.69 5.85 -13.06
N THR A 5 -14.95 6.30 -13.04
CA THR A 5 -15.32 7.68 -12.67
C THR A 5 -14.72 8.12 -11.33
N LYS A 6 -14.64 7.21 -10.35
CA LYS A 6 -14.03 7.48 -9.03
C LYS A 6 -12.54 7.83 -9.16
N GLN A 7 -11.80 7.07 -9.94
CA GLN A 7 -10.36 7.29 -10.15
C GLN A 7 -10.08 8.57 -10.95
N ALA A 8 -10.89 8.83 -11.99
CA ALA A 8 -10.81 10.06 -12.76
C ALA A 8 -11.14 11.30 -11.89
N LEU A 9 -12.14 11.19 -10.99
CA LEU A 9 -12.44 12.25 -10.04
C LEU A 9 -11.29 12.51 -9.07
N LEU A 10 -10.68 11.45 -8.53
CA LEU A 10 -9.53 11.58 -7.63
C LEU A 10 -8.36 12.29 -8.32
N GLN A 11 -8.04 11.90 -9.55
CA GLN A 11 -6.97 12.55 -10.34
C GLN A 11 -7.26 14.03 -10.58
N ALA A 12 -8.49 14.38 -10.97
CA ALA A 12 -8.89 15.78 -11.18
C ALA A 12 -8.76 16.63 -9.91
N LEU A 13 -9.21 16.09 -8.77
CA LEU A 13 -9.13 16.80 -7.49
C LEU A 13 -7.70 16.89 -6.95
N SER A 14 -6.87 15.88 -7.16
CA SER A 14 -5.45 15.90 -6.79
C SER A 14 -4.69 16.95 -7.59
N GLY A 15 -4.94 17.06 -8.90
CA GLY A 15 -4.34 18.06 -9.76
C GLY A 15 -4.79 19.50 -9.46
N ALA A 16 -5.89 19.66 -8.71
CA ALA A 16 -6.37 20.98 -8.30
C ALA A 16 -5.67 21.56 -7.06
N GLU A 17 -4.77 20.79 -6.41
CA GLU A 17 -3.95 21.25 -5.28
C GLU A 17 -4.76 21.91 -4.15
N GLY A 18 -5.86 21.28 -3.73
CA GLY A 18 -6.75 21.77 -2.68
C GLY A 18 -7.72 22.90 -3.10
N ARG A 19 -7.75 23.27 -4.38
CA ARG A 19 -8.74 24.21 -4.92
C ARG A 19 -10.08 23.49 -5.16
N TYR A 20 -11.18 24.24 -5.05
CA TYR A 20 -12.50 23.71 -5.39
C TYR A 20 -12.68 23.60 -6.90
N ILE A 21 -13.29 22.51 -7.33
CA ILE A 21 -13.79 22.31 -8.68
C ILE A 21 -15.30 22.09 -8.59
N SER A 22 -16.09 22.84 -9.38
CA SER A 22 -17.54 22.69 -9.35
C SER A 22 -17.97 21.32 -9.84
N GLY A 23 -19.06 20.78 -9.27
CA GLY A 23 -19.61 19.48 -9.69
C GLY A 23 -20.05 19.44 -11.14
N GLU A 24 -20.42 20.60 -11.71
CA GLU A 24 -20.76 20.75 -13.13
C GLU A 24 -19.50 20.66 -14.01
N GLN A 25 -18.45 21.39 -13.65
CA GLN A 25 -17.17 21.34 -14.35
C GLN A 25 -16.55 19.93 -14.32
N LEU A 26 -16.61 19.22 -13.16
CA LEU A 26 -16.18 17.84 -13.05
C LEU A 26 -16.99 16.92 -13.95
N ALA A 27 -18.32 17.06 -13.95
CA ALA A 27 -19.22 16.27 -14.79
C ALA A 27 -18.90 16.45 -16.28
N GLN A 28 -18.68 17.69 -16.71
CA GLN A 28 -18.31 18.05 -18.08
C GLN A 28 -16.93 17.48 -18.48
N THR A 29 -15.92 17.73 -17.65
CA THR A 29 -14.54 17.27 -17.91
C THR A 29 -14.43 15.75 -17.97
N LEU A 30 -15.18 15.05 -17.11
CA LEU A 30 -15.11 13.59 -17.03
C LEU A 30 -16.15 12.87 -17.91
N GLY A 31 -17.02 13.63 -18.62
CA GLY A 31 -18.04 13.06 -19.50
C GLY A 31 -19.11 12.24 -18.76
N VAL A 32 -19.46 12.62 -17.51
CA VAL A 32 -20.41 11.88 -16.66
C VAL A 32 -21.48 12.81 -16.07
N SER A 33 -22.52 12.24 -15.47
CA SER A 33 -23.55 13.04 -14.80
C SER A 33 -23.07 13.61 -13.44
N ARG A 34 -23.67 14.72 -12.98
CA ARG A 34 -23.44 15.26 -11.64
C ARG A 34 -23.76 14.26 -10.53
N ALA A 35 -24.77 13.40 -10.73
CA ALA A 35 -25.09 12.31 -9.80
C ALA A 35 -23.96 11.28 -9.72
N ALA A 36 -23.30 10.97 -10.83
CA ALA A 36 -22.13 10.09 -10.85
C ALA A 36 -20.93 10.71 -10.10
N ILE A 37 -20.71 12.04 -10.23
CA ILE A 37 -19.69 12.76 -9.45
C ILE A 37 -19.99 12.67 -7.95
N HIS A 38 -21.24 12.93 -7.54
CA HIS A 38 -21.64 12.83 -6.13
C HIS A 38 -21.41 11.41 -5.57
N LYS A 39 -21.83 10.37 -6.31
CA LYS A 39 -21.61 8.96 -5.93
C LYS A 39 -20.11 8.63 -5.83
N ALA A 40 -19.31 9.10 -6.77
CA ALA A 40 -17.86 8.90 -6.77
C ALA A 40 -17.18 9.61 -5.57
N ALA A 41 -17.59 10.84 -5.24
CA ALA A 41 -17.09 11.57 -4.08
C ALA A 41 -17.44 10.85 -2.77
N ALA A 42 -18.67 10.37 -2.60
CA ALA A 42 -19.07 9.57 -1.44
C ALA A 42 -18.24 8.29 -1.33
N ALA A 43 -17.99 7.60 -2.44
CA ALA A 43 -17.14 6.40 -2.46
C ALA A 43 -15.69 6.69 -2.07
N LEU A 44 -15.11 7.82 -2.49
CA LEU A 44 -13.77 8.24 -2.06
C LEU A 44 -13.72 8.52 -0.55
N THR A 45 -14.73 9.21 -0.01
CA THR A 45 -14.82 9.45 1.44
C THR A 45 -14.89 8.13 2.23
N THR A 46 -15.68 7.16 1.75
CA THR A 46 -15.74 5.82 2.37
C THR A 46 -14.39 5.09 2.33
N GLN A 47 -13.55 5.39 1.34
CA GLN A 47 -12.20 4.82 1.21
C GLN A 47 -11.13 5.53 2.06
N GLY A 48 -11.49 6.55 2.84
CA GLY A 48 -10.58 7.27 3.72
C GLY A 48 -10.01 8.57 3.15
N TYR A 49 -10.45 9.00 1.96
CA TYR A 49 -10.10 10.35 1.45
C TYR A 49 -10.91 11.42 2.18
N THR A 50 -10.26 12.51 2.54
CA THR A 50 -10.92 13.67 3.12
C THR A 50 -11.29 14.66 2.01
N LEU A 51 -12.59 14.64 1.66
CA LEU A 51 -13.18 15.51 0.67
C LEU A 51 -14.06 16.55 1.36
N GLU A 52 -13.95 17.81 0.95
CA GLU A 52 -14.88 18.84 1.32
C GLU A 52 -15.82 19.13 0.16
N ALA A 53 -17.13 19.10 0.43
CA ALA A 53 -18.18 19.52 -0.50
C ALA A 53 -18.83 20.80 0.02
N ALA A 54 -18.73 21.89 -0.75
CA ALA A 54 -19.32 23.17 -0.39
C ALA A 54 -20.38 23.60 -1.41
N PRO A 55 -21.56 24.06 -0.95
CA PRO A 55 -22.61 24.55 -1.84
C PRO A 55 -22.06 25.65 -2.78
N ARG A 56 -22.43 25.57 -4.03
CA ARG A 56 -22.01 26.49 -5.12
C ARG A 56 -20.51 26.52 -5.44
N ARG A 57 -19.64 25.92 -4.62
CA ARG A 57 -18.18 25.84 -4.86
C ARG A 57 -17.77 24.48 -5.47
N GLY A 58 -18.46 23.39 -5.11
CA GLY A 58 -18.16 22.05 -5.57
C GLY A 58 -17.34 21.23 -4.57
N TYR A 59 -16.34 20.52 -5.05
CA TYR A 59 -15.53 19.58 -4.28
C TYR A 59 -14.07 20.01 -4.25
N ARG A 60 -13.40 19.76 -3.13
CA ARG A 60 -11.92 19.80 -3.03
C ARG A 60 -11.40 18.63 -2.23
N LEU A 61 -10.21 18.17 -2.56
CA LEU A 61 -9.48 17.17 -1.80
C LEU A 61 -8.62 17.88 -0.74
N LEU A 62 -8.78 17.48 0.51
CA LEU A 62 -7.99 17.98 1.64
C LEU A 62 -6.86 17.01 2.03
N GLY A 63 -6.87 15.78 1.50
CA GLY A 63 -5.95 14.71 1.87
C GLY A 63 -6.70 13.44 2.25
N GLY A 64 -6.26 12.77 3.30
CA GLY A 64 -6.84 11.55 3.81
C GLY A 64 -5.80 10.47 4.05
N ASP A 65 -6.23 9.36 4.65
CA ASP A 65 -5.44 8.15 4.84
C ASP A 65 -6.15 6.95 4.18
N PRO A 66 -6.22 6.92 2.84
CA PRO A 66 -6.96 5.91 2.13
C PRO A 66 -6.23 4.55 2.17
N PHE A 67 -6.98 3.51 2.54
CA PHE A 67 -6.50 2.14 2.49
C PHE A 67 -7.21 1.36 1.37
N CYS A 68 -6.77 1.58 0.13
CA CYS A 68 -7.34 0.94 -1.06
C CYS A 68 -6.29 0.82 -2.18
N ALA A 69 -6.57 -0.01 -3.18
CA ALA A 69 -5.63 -0.22 -4.30
C ALA A 69 -5.38 1.07 -5.09
N ASP A 70 -6.39 1.93 -5.24
CA ASP A 70 -6.26 3.21 -5.95
C ASP A 70 -5.28 4.17 -5.26
N ALA A 71 -5.09 4.05 -3.94
CA ALA A 71 -4.14 4.87 -3.18
C ALA A 71 -2.67 4.53 -3.45
N VAL A 72 -2.40 3.33 -3.97
CA VAL A 72 -1.04 2.92 -4.37
C VAL A 72 -0.58 3.67 -5.62
N GLY A 73 -1.51 4.30 -6.35
CA GLY A 73 -1.23 5.04 -7.59
C GLY A 73 -0.90 4.13 -8.77
N GLU A 74 -0.08 4.63 -9.69
CA GLU A 74 0.39 3.85 -10.82
C GLU A 74 1.42 2.82 -10.35
N TYR A 75 1.00 1.56 -10.29
CA TYR A 75 1.85 0.45 -9.88
C TYR A 75 1.88 -0.62 -10.98
N PRO A 76 3.07 -1.11 -11.40
CA PRO A 76 3.22 -1.92 -12.62
C PRO A 76 2.76 -3.38 -12.49
N ALA A 77 2.19 -3.77 -11.35
CA ALA A 77 1.78 -5.14 -11.07
C ALA A 77 0.43 -5.17 -10.31
N PRO A 78 -0.23 -6.33 -10.18
CA PRO A 78 -1.47 -6.44 -9.42
C PRO A 78 -1.31 -6.03 -7.96
N VAL A 79 -2.29 -5.27 -7.44
CA VAL A 79 -2.38 -4.85 -6.04
C VAL A 79 -3.64 -5.43 -5.42
N TYR A 80 -3.46 -6.17 -4.32
CA TYR A 80 -4.54 -6.75 -3.52
C TYR A 80 -4.58 -6.05 -2.16
N VAL A 81 -5.69 -5.39 -1.85
CA VAL A 81 -5.90 -4.70 -0.58
C VAL A 81 -7.01 -5.40 0.20
N HIS A 82 -6.73 -5.71 1.45
CA HIS A 82 -7.64 -6.39 2.35
C HIS A 82 -7.68 -5.65 3.69
N GLU A 83 -8.87 -5.37 4.21
CA GLU A 83 -9.02 -4.80 5.56
C GLU A 83 -8.45 -5.72 6.62
N ARG A 84 -8.69 -7.04 6.47
CA ARG A 84 -8.21 -8.08 7.40
C ARG A 84 -7.79 -9.33 6.66
N LEU A 85 -6.66 -9.90 7.07
CA LEU A 85 -6.13 -11.19 6.62
C LEU A 85 -5.65 -12.02 7.82
N ASP A 86 -5.42 -13.30 7.61
CA ASP A 86 -4.61 -14.12 8.50
C ASP A 86 -3.14 -13.67 8.44
N SER A 87 -2.58 -13.63 7.23
CA SER A 87 -1.22 -13.16 6.96
C SER A 87 -1.08 -12.72 5.50
N SER A 88 -0.56 -11.52 5.29
CA SER A 88 -0.23 -11.02 3.94
C SER A 88 0.77 -11.94 3.23
N ASN A 89 1.71 -12.53 3.97
CA ASN A 89 2.66 -13.52 3.48
C ASN A 89 1.97 -14.77 2.93
N GLN A 90 1.06 -15.35 3.68
CA GLN A 90 0.35 -16.55 3.23
C GLN A 90 -0.48 -16.26 1.99
N THR A 91 -1.09 -15.09 1.93
CA THR A 91 -1.86 -14.65 0.76
C THR A 91 -0.93 -14.45 -0.44
N ALA A 92 0.19 -13.74 -0.27
CA ALA A 92 1.19 -13.56 -1.33
C ALA A 92 1.77 -14.90 -1.82
N LYS A 93 2.01 -15.85 -0.90
CA LYS A 93 2.46 -17.20 -1.26
C LYS A 93 1.43 -17.95 -2.08
N ARG A 94 0.14 -17.92 -1.69
CA ARG A 94 -0.95 -18.55 -2.47
C ARG A 94 -1.05 -17.93 -3.87
N LEU A 95 -0.99 -16.60 -3.99
CA LEU A 95 -0.99 -15.90 -5.26
C LEU A 95 0.23 -16.27 -6.11
N ALA A 96 1.41 -16.33 -5.52
CA ALA A 96 2.63 -16.72 -6.21
C ALA A 96 2.56 -18.14 -6.80
N LEU A 97 2.01 -19.11 -6.03
CA LEU A 97 1.77 -20.47 -6.48
C LEU A 97 0.70 -20.54 -7.58
N ALA A 98 -0.28 -19.64 -7.55
CA ALA A 98 -1.30 -19.49 -8.61
C ALA A 98 -0.80 -18.74 -9.85
N GLY A 99 0.49 -18.40 -9.93
CA GLY A 99 1.08 -17.76 -11.12
C GLY A 99 1.12 -16.23 -11.07
N ALA A 100 0.82 -15.58 -9.96
CA ALA A 100 0.90 -14.12 -9.85
C ALA A 100 2.26 -13.58 -10.33
N PRO A 101 2.31 -12.48 -11.10
CA PRO A 101 3.55 -11.96 -11.67
C PRO A 101 4.50 -11.38 -10.61
N HIS A 102 5.75 -11.14 -11.03
CA HIS A 102 6.71 -10.36 -10.26
C HIS A 102 6.13 -8.99 -9.90
N GLY A 103 6.38 -8.52 -8.68
CA GLY A 103 5.87 -7.24 -8.21
C GLY A 103 4.45 -7.28 -7.64
N THR A 104 3.73 -8.42 -7.71
CA THR A 104 2.39 -8.50 -7.11
C THR A 104 2.44 -8.09 -5.63
N LEU A 105 1.62 -7.11 -5.25
CA LEU A 105 1.57 -6.51 -3.92
C LEU A 105 0.32 -6.95 -3.17
N VAL A 106 0.49 -7.36 -1.92
CA VAL A 106 -0.61 -7.64 -0.98
C VAL A 106 -0.50 -6.70 0.20
N LEU A 107 -1.55 -5.93 0.45
CA LEU A 107 -1.68 -5.00 1.58
C LEU A 107 -2.76 -5.52 2.53
N ALA A 108 -2.51 -5.42 3.82
CA ALA A 108 -3.47 -5.74 4.87
C ALA A 108 -3.58 -4.60 5.88
N GLY A 109 -4.80 -4.21 6.24
CA GLY A 109 -5.07 -3.24 7.32
C GLY A 109 -4.87 -3.85 8.70
N GLN A 110 -5.03 -5.18 8.80
CA GLN A 110 -4.85 -5.96 10.03
C GLN A 110 -4.47 -7.40 9.70
N GLN A 111 -3.65 -8.03 10.54
CA GLN A 111 -3.37 -9.47 10.43
C GLN A 111 -3.73 -10.19 11.75
N SER A 112 -4.46 -11.30 11.65
CA SER A 112 -4.83 -12.13 12.82
C SER A 112 -3.75 -13.15 13.17
N ALA A 113 -2.91 -13.54 12.23
CA ALA A 113 -1.82 -14.50 12.36
C ALA A 113 -0.54 -14.04 11.68
N GLY A 114 -0.15 -12.77 11.91
CA GLY A 114 1.08 -12.20 11.42
C GLY A 114 2.30 -13.02 11.86
N ARG A 115 3.27 -13.21 10.96
CA ARG A 115 4.43 -14.08 11.16
C ARG A 115 5.73 -13.32 11.14
N GLY A 116 6.59 -13.62 12.09
CA GLY A 116 7.99 -13.23 12.11
C GLY A 116 8.91 -14.42 11.85
N ARG A 117 10.21 -14.19 11.88
CA ARG A 117 11.23 -15.23 11.75
C ARG A 117 11.15 -16.24 12.89
N MET A 118 11.56 -17.49 12.62
CA MET A 118 11.62 -18.58 13.60
C MET A 118 10.27 -18.88 14.27
N GLY A 119 9.15 -18.73 13.53
CA GLY A 119 7.81 -19.03 14.04
C GLY A 119 7.25 -17.99 15.04
N ARG A 120 7.94 -16.89 15.26
CA ARG A 120 7.47 -15.82 16.16
C ARG A 120 6.21 -15.17 15.60
N ARG A 121 5.31 -14.80 16.48
CA ARG A 121 4.15 -13.99 16.13
C ARG A 121 4.57 -12.55 15.85
N PHE A 122 3.96 -11.94 14.84
CA PHE A 122 4.11 -10.51 14.53
C PHE A 122 2.76 -9.82 14.77
N GLU A 123 2.70 -8.96 15.77
CA GLU A 123 1.49 -8.21 16.10
C GLU A 123 1.18 -7.19 14.98
N SER A 124 -0.06 -7.23 14.50
CA SER A 124 -0.48 -6.43 13.34
C SER A 124 -1.88 -5.84 13.54
N PRO A 125 -2.08 -4.99 14.58
CA PRO A 125 -3.38 -4.39 14.85
C PRO A 125 -3.78 -3.36 13.78
N ALA A 126 -5.09 -3.16 13.62
CA ALA A 126 -5.62 -2.19 12.67
C ALA A 126 -5.16 -0.76 12.99
N GLY A 127 -4.82 0.02 11.97
CA GLY A 127 -4.47 1.43 12.08
C GLY A 127 -3.14 1.72 12.83
N LYS A 128 -2.28 0.71 13.02
CA LYS A 128 -1.01 0.85 13.75
C LYS A 128 0.22 0.53 12.89
N GLY A 129 0.05 0.26 11.63
CA GLY A 129 1.17 -0.05 10.76
C GLY A 129 0.77 -0.36 9.33
N ILE A 130 1.77 -0.50 8.48
CA ILE A 130 1.63 -0.92 7.10
C ILE A 130 2.06 -2.39 7.02
N TYR A 131 1.14 -3.27 6.67
CA TYR A 131 1.39 -4.70 6.52
C TYR A 131 1.33 -5.05 5.04
N LEU A 132 2.49 -5.25 4.43
CA LEU A 132 2.59 -5.51 3.01
C LEU A 132 3.44 -6.75 2.72
N SER A 133 3.11 -7.43 1.64
CA SER A 133 3.93 -8.52 1.09
C SER A 133 4.05 -8.36 -0.41
N LEU A 134 5.26 -8.59 -0.91
CA LEU A 134 5.63 -8.44 -2.30
C LEU A 134 6.07 -9.78 -2.88
N VAL A 135 5.47 -10.20 -4.00
CA VAL A 135 5.90 -11.38 -4.74
C VAL A 135 7.10 -11.00 -5.61
N LEU A 136 8.25 -11.57 -5.30
CA LEU A 136 9.47 -11.38 -6.09
C LEU A 136 9.80 -12.66 -6.85
N ARG A 137 9.89 -12.57 -8.18
CA ARG A 137 10.42 -13.61 -9.04
C ARG A 137 11.81 -13.20 -9.47
N VAL A 138 12.80 -13.64 -8.73
CA VAL A 138 14.21 -13.26 -8.95
C VAL A 138 15.01 -14.50 -9.34
N PRO A 139 15.85 -14.42 -10.38
CA PRO A 139 16.66 -15.55 -10.85
C PRO A 139 17.91 -15.71 -9.97
N VAL A 140 17.71 -15.85 -8.66
CA VAL A 140 18.81 -16.05 -7.71
C VAL A 140 18.59 -17.34 -6.94
N PRO A 141 19.64 -18.12 -6.65
CA PRO A 141 19.53 -19.32 -5.85
C PRO A 141 19.07 -18.97 -4.41
N ALA A 142 18.38 -19.90 -3.77
CA ALA A 142 17.86 -19.73 -2.40
C ALA A 142 18.95 -19.33 -1.39
N SER A 143 20.22 -19.73 -1.61
CA SER A 143 21.38 -19.31 -0.82
C SER A 143 21.62 -17.80 -0.83
N LYS A 144 21.14 -17.07 -1.83
CA LYS A 144 21.20 -15.60 -1.92
C LYS A 144 19.95 -14.86 -1.43
N ALA A 145 18.97 -15.57 -0.87
CA ALA A 145 17.74 -14.97 -0.30
C ALA A 145 18.04 -13.92 0.79
N LEU A 146 19.17 -14.06 1.49
CA LEU A 146 19.64 -13.07 2.45
C LEU A 146 19.84 -11.69 1.81
N GLY A 147 20.40 -11.63 0.59
CA GLY A 147 20.57 -10.38 -0.15
C GLY A 147 19.23 -9.68 -0.47
N VAL A 148 18.18 -10.45 -0.73
CA VAL A 148 16.82 -9.91 -0.92
C VAL A 148 16.31 -9.25 0.35
N THR A 149 16.50 -9.90 1.51
CA THR A 149 16.11 -9.33 2.81
C THR A 149 16.82 -8.02 3.11
N VAL A 150 18.15 -7.98 2.89
CA VAL A 150 18.96 -6.77 3.11
C VAL A 150 18.57 -5.67 2.13
N GLY A 151 18.36 -6.01 0.85
CA GLY A 151 17.89 -5.07 -0.17
C GLY A 151 16.54 -4.45 0.20
N ALA A 152 15.60 -5.26 0.71
CA ALA A 152 14.32 -4.78 1.19
C ALA A 152 14.49 -3.84 2.41
N ALA A 153 15.38 -4.17 3.36
CA ALA A 153 15.65 -3.31 4.51
C ALA A 153 16.19 -1.94 4.09
N VAL A 154 17.14 -1.91 3.16
CA VAL A 154 17.71 -0.67 2.61
C VAL A 154 16.64 0.12 1.86
N ALA A 155 15.79 -0.53 1.05
CA ALA A 155 14.73 0.12 0.30
C ALA A 155 13.72 0.80 1.23
N VAL A 156 13.27 0.11 2.28
CA VAL A 156 12.36 0.66 3.28
C VAL A 156 13.01 1.82 4.04
N ALA A 157 14.26 1.68 4.51
CA ALA A 157 14.96 2.75 5.21
C ALA A 157 15.07 4.02 4.36
N ARG A 158 15.44 3.88 3.08
CA ARG A 158 15.50 5.00 2.13
C ARG A 158 14.14 5.63 1.84
N ALA A 159 13.09 4.81 1.72
CA ALA A 159 11.73 5.32 1.51
C ALA A 159 11.26 6.16 2.71
N VAL A 160 11.46 5.69 3.94
CA VAL A 160 11.13 6.42 5.16
C VAL A 160 11.94 7.71 5.27
N GLN A 161 13.23 7.66 4.99
CA GLN A 161 14.07 8.87 4.98
C GLN A 161 13.58 9.90 3.96
N LYS A 162 13.26 9.44 2.74
CA LYS A 162 12.77 10.34 1.68
C LYS A 162 11.41 10.96 1.99
N LEU A 163 10.48 10.20 2.57
CA LEU A 163 9.09 10.63 2.79
C LEU A 163 8.89 11.36 4.11
N CYS A 164 9.62 10.94 5.15
CA CYS A 164 9.42 11.40 6.53
C CYS A 164 10.61 12.18 7.09
N GLY A 165 11.77 12.19 6.41
CA GLY A 165 13.00 12.77 6.93
C GLY A 165 13.63 11.98 8.09
N ILE A 166 13.17 10.75 8.33
CA ILE A 166 13.60 9.91 9.46
C ILE A 166 14.66 8.93 8.99
N GLU A 167 15.79 8.91 9.68
CA GLU A 167 16.85 7.94 9.46
C GLU A 167 16.64 6.69 10.33
N LEU A 168 16.56 5.51 9.70
CA LEU A 168 16.37 4.24 10.36
C LEU A 168 17.68 3.46 10.43
N GLY A 169 17.99 2.92 11.61
CA GLY A 169 19.07 1.96 11.80
C GLY A 169 18.68 0.55 11.36
N ILE A 170 19.57 -0.15 10.66
CA ILE A 170 19.35 -1.55 10.27
C ILE A 170 20.01 -2.45 11.33
N LYS A 171 19.18 -3.18 12.07
CA LYS A 171 19.64 -4.28 12.90
C LYS A 171 19.69 -5.54 12.05
N TRP A 172 20.89 -5.99 11.79
CA TRP A 172 21.19 -7.12 10.93
C TRP A 172 20.35 -8.36 11.29
N VAL A 173 19.61 -8.91 10.38
CA VAL A 173 19.62 -8.69 8.92
C VAL A 173 18.29 -8.12 8.43
N ASN A 174 17.25 -8.06 9.24
CA ASN A 174 15.83 -7.98 8.83
C ASN A 174 15.00 -6.99 9.64
N ASP A 175 15.59 -6.28 10.59
CA ASP A 175 14.85 -5.39 11.47
C ASP A 175 15.32 -3.95 11.30
N LEU A 176 14.39 -3.01 11.24
CA LEU A 176 14.70 -1.58 11.25
C LEU A 176 14.31 -0.98 12.61
N TYR A 177 15.15 -0.07 13.07
CA TYR A 177 15.03 0.56 14.38
C TYR A 177 15.04 2.08 14.26
N TYR A 178 14.24 2.71 15.10
CA TYR A 178 14.25 4.14 15.33
C TYR A 178 14.25 4.42 16.83
N GLN A 179 15.19 5.24 17.33
CA GLN A 179 15.33 5.58 18.74
C GLN A 179 15.31 4.35 19.68
N GLY A 180 16.02 3.28 19.29
CA GLY A 180 16.12 2.05 20.07
C GLY A 180 14.90 1.11 20.00
N LYS A 181 13.82 1.50 19.30
CA LYS A 181 12.61 0.70 19.12
C LYS A 181 12.58 0.08 17.72
N LYS A 182 12.09 -1.16 17.64
CA LYS A 182 11.85 -1.82 16.35
C LYS A 182 10.62 -1.21 15.69
N VAL A 183 10.81 -0.65 14.50
CA VAL A 183 9.74 -0.04 13.68
C VAL A 183 9.40 -0.83 12.42
N CYS A 184 10.28 -1.77 12.00
CA CYS A 184 10.01 -2.64 10.87
C CYS A 184 10.62 -4.02 11.09
N GLY A 185 9.94 -5.05 10.64
CA GLY A 185 10.46 -6.41 10.53
C GLY A 185 10.24 -6.95 9.12
N ILE A 186 11.26 -7.56 8.54
CA ILE A 186 11.23 -8.12 7.20
C ILE A 186 11.34 -9.63 7.28
N LEU A 187 10.40 -10.33 6.65
CA LEU A 187 10.42 -11.76 6.53
C LEU A 187 10.47 -12.17 5.06
N THR A 188 11.55 -12.79 4.64
CA THR A 188 11.68 -13.37 3.30
C THR A 188 11.51 -14.88 3.39
N GLU A 189 10.56 -15.41 2.64
CA GLU A 189 10.36 -16.85 2.47
C GLU A 189 10.61 -17.22 1.01
N ALA A 190 11.37 -18.25 0.75
CA ALA A 190 11.64 -18.76 -0.59
C ALA A 190 10.94 -20.09 -0.79
N GLY A 191 10.23 -20.24 -1.91
CA GLY A 191 9.73 -21.55 -2.40
C GLY A 191 10.67 -22.11 -3.47
N THR A 192 10.64 -23.41 -3.71
CA THR A 192 11.49 -24.10 -4.69
C THR A 192 11.31 -23.62 -6.13
N SER A 193 10.22 -22.91 -6.43
CA SER A 193 9.93 -22.34 -7.75
C SER A 193 9.82 -20.81 -7.76
N VAL A 194 9.78 -20.15 -6.60
CA VAL A 194 9.56 -18.69 -6.50
C VAL A 194 10.19 -18.17 -5.21
N ALA A 195 11.10 -17.19 -5.31
CA ALA A 195 11.50 -16.40 -4.15
C ALA A 195 10.38 -15.39 -3.87
N VAL A 196 9.78 -15.46 -2.69
CA VAL A 196 8.76 -14.52 -2.25
C VAL A 196 9.33 -13.73 -1.08
N SER A 197 9.51 -12.42 -1.27
CA SER A 197 9.99 -11.52 -0.22
C SER A 197 8.80 -10.82 0.43
N TYR A 198 8.82 -10.71 1.73
CA TYR A 198 7.75 -10.12 2.53
C TYR A 198 8.32 -9.04 3.44
N THR A 199 7.67 -7.89 3.48
CA THR A 199 8.07 -6.80 4.36
C THR A 199 6.90 -6.37 5.23
N HIS A 200 7.13 -6.33 6.54
CA HIS A 200 6.20 -5.72 7.48
C HIS A 200 6.80 -4.40 7.96
N LEU A 201 6.09 -3.31 7.76
CA LEU A 201 6.43 -2.00 8.30
C LEU A 201 5.42 -1.65 9.41
N THR A 202 5.91 -1.51 10.62
CA THR A 202 5.17 -0.85 11.72
C THR A 202 5.79 0.52 11.90
N LEU A 203 5.02 1.57 11.64
CA LEU A 203 5.40 2.92 12.02
C LEU A 203 5.02 3.15 13.47
N PRO A 204 5.83 3.87 14.24
CA PRO A 204 5.52 4.22 15.62
C PRO A 204 4.35 5.18 15.73
#